data_8a86993ddb1db3abfa19349f25cdb34e
#
_entry.id   8a86993ddb1db3abfa19349f25cdb34e
#
_cell.length_a   1.000
_cell.length_b   1.000
_cell.length_c   1.000
_cell.angle_alpha   90.00
_cell.angle_beta   90.00
_cell.angle_gamma   90.00
#
_symmetry.space_group_name_H-M   'P 1'
#
loop_
_entity.id
_entity.type
_entity.pdbx_description
1 polymer ?
#
loop_
_entity_poly.entity_id
_entity_poly.type
_entity_poly.pdbx_seq_one_letter_code
_entity_poly.pdbx_strand_id
1 'polypeptide(L)'
;MEFFNLIHPEIALGALPTILKGLLITLFVTLLCGIFSLTLGVLVAFGRKSKSRVLRLSLGAYVQVFRSTPFLLQLVYIYFVLPFFGIEIPPLPAGILALTLHYTAYLCEVYRGAIEAVPKGQTDAAKALGMRNRVVMVRVILPQAIRTIIPALCNYMVSLLKDTSLLSVVTVQEMMFRGQIYAAETYDYFTIYTMVFLLYFAVGFPGVKLVDYLENRMKKGYASRSVVTSSEETLTARGEKR
;
A
#
# COMPACT_ATOMS: atom_id res chain seq x y z
N MET A 1 32.39 0.04 22.64
CA MET A 1 33.34 -0.45 21.61
C MET A 1 33.11 -1.92 21.20
N GLU A 2 32.45 -2.74 22.01
CA GLU A 2 32.18 -4.17 21.68
C GLU A 2 31.23 -4.41 20.51
N PHE A 3 30.32 -3.47 20.22
CA PHE A 3 29.34 -3.61 19.16
C PHE A 3 29.94 -3.69 17.75
N PHE A 4 31.05 -2.99 17.50
CA PHE A 4 31.74 -3.02 16.21
C PHE A 4 32.51 -4.32 15.94
N ASN A 5 32.84 -5.08 17.01
CA ASN A 5 33.49 -6.40 16.89
C ASN A 5 32.51 -7.52 16.51
N LEU A 6 31.17 -7.25 16.53
CA LEU A 6 30.14 -8.20 16.14
C LEU A 6 29.84 -8.21 14.64
N ILE A 7 30.32 -7.21 13.91
CA ILE A 7 30.14 -7.12 12.45
C ILE A 7 31.42 -7.63 11.79
N HIS A 8 31.29 -8.66 10.99
CA HIS A 8 32.39 -9.23 10.19
C HIS A 8 32.34 -8.67 8.75
N PRO A 9 33.20 -7.68 8.41
CA PRO A 9 33.14 -7.00 7.10
C PRO A 9 33.39 -7.97 5.93
N GLU A 10 34.22 -8.98 6.13
CA GLU A 10 34.53 -9.99 5.11
C GLU A 10 33.28 -10.80 4.73
N ILE A 11 32.48 -11.20 5.73
CA ILE A 11 31.23 -11.93 5.55
C ILE A 11 30.19 -11.03 4.87
N ALA A 12 30.08 -9.77 5.31
CA ALA A 12 29.18 -8.80 4.70
C ALA A 12 29.50 -8.56 3.22
N LEU A 13 30.77 -8.37 2.88
CA LEU A 13 31.21 -8.18 1.48
C LEU A 13 30.97 -9.44 0.63
N GLY A 14 31.19 -10.64 1.19
CA GLY A 14 30.91 -11.90 0.52
C GLY A 14 29.41 -12.11 0.26
N ALA A 15 28.54 -11.71 1.20
CA ALA A 15 27.09 -11.83 1.10
C ALA A 15 26.45 -10.81 0.13
N LEU A 16 27.08 -9.64 -0.02
CA LEU A 16 26.51 -8.49 -0.75
C LEU A 16 26.01 -8.82 -2.15
N PRO A 17 26.76 -9.52 -3.04
CA PRO A 17 26.27 -9.85 -4.37
C PRO A 17 25.02 -10.71 -4.36
N THR A 18 24.93 -11.66 -3.42
CA THR A 18 23.79 -12.57 -3.28
C THR A 18 22.55 -11.85 -2.78
N ILE A 19 22.70 -10.99 -1.78
CA ILE A 19 21.60 -10.21 -1.21
C ILE A 19 21.11 -9.14 -2.20
N LEU A 20 22.00 -8.51 -2.97
CA LEU A 20 21.60 -7.56 -4.03
C LEU A 20 20.81 -8.24 -5.16
N LYS A 21 21.11 -9.50 -5.52
CA LYS A 21 20.25 -10.27 -6.44
C LYS A 21 18.85 -10.48 -5.84
N GLY A 22 18.78 -10.73 -4.53
CA GLY A 22 17.50 -10.80 -3.81
C GLY A 22 16.74 -9.48 -3.82
N LEU A 23 17.46 -8.37 -3.64
CA LEU A 23 16.89 -7.02 -3.70
C LEU A 23 16.23 -6.74 -5.06
N LEU A 24 16.82 -7.17 -6.16
CA LEU A 24 16.20 -7.03 -7.48
C LEU A 24 14.86 -7.77 -7.57
N ILE A 25 14.75 -8.96 -6.98
CA ILE A 25 13.49 -9.72 -6.91
C ILE A 25 12.50 -9.00 -6.01
N THR A 26 12.91 -8.50 -4.86
CA THR A 26 12.09 -7.67 -3.96
C THR A 26 11.49 -6.48 -4.71
N LEU A 27 12.30 -5.71 -5.44
CA LEU A 27 11.85 -4.55 -6.22
C LEU A 27 10.94 -4.96 -7.38
N PHE A 28 11.27 -6.02 -8.09
CA PHE A 28 10.44 -6.55 -9.18
C PHE A 28 9.05 -6.95 -8.68
N VAL A 29 8.98 -7.72 -7.59
CA VAL A 29 7.70 -8.15 -6.99
C VAL A 29 6.91 -6.95 -6.49
N THR A 30 7.58 -6.00 -5.81
CA THR A 30 6.94 -4.77 -5.33
C THR A 30 6.30 -3.99 -6.48
N LEU A 31 7.03 -3.78 -7.57
CA LEU A 31 6.53 -3.04 -8.72
C LEU A 31 5.38 -3.77 -9.42
N LEU A 32 5.54 -5.07 -9.66
CA LEU A 32 4.54 -5.89 -10.35
C LEU A 32 3.24 -5.99 -9.55
N CYS A 33 3.33 -6.36 -8.27
CA CYS A 33 2.16 -6.42 -7.38
C CYS A 33 1.53 -5.05 -7.18
N GLY A 34 2.35 -4.00 -7.11
CA GLY A 34 1.89 -2.62 -7.02
C GLY A 34 1.01 -2.24 -8.21
N ILE A 35 1.48 -2.46 -9.43
CA ILE A 35 0.73 -2.17 -10.66
C ILE A 35 -0.59 -2.96 -10.71
N PHE A 36 -0.54 -4.26 -10.42
CA PHE A 36 -1.74 -5.10 -10.41
C PHE A 36 -2.73 -4.66 -9.33
N SER A 37 -2.26 -4.42 -8.11
CA SER A 37 -3.13 -4.03 -6.99
C SER A 37 -3.76 -2.65 -7.21
N LEU A 38 -3.03 -1.68 -7.75
CA LEU A 38 -3.55 -0.37 -8.10
C LEU A 38 -4.67 -0.48 -9.13
N THR A 39 -4.45 -1.27 -10.19
CA THR A 39 -5.42 -1.44 -11.27
C THR A 39 -6.65 -2.22 -10.81
N LEU A 40 -6.43 -3.39 -10.18
CA LEU A 40 -7.52 -4.24 -9.70
C LEU A 40 -8.30 -3.59 -8.57
N GLY A 41 -7.65 -2.80 -7.70
CA GLY A 41 -8.29 -2.04 -6.62
C GLY A 41 -9.34 -1.08 -7.15
N VAL A 42 -9.04 -0.37 -8.25
CA VAL A 42 -10.02 0.50 -8.93
C VAL A 42 -11.17 -0.32 -9.50
N LEU A 43 -10.88 -1.44 -10.18
CA LEU A 43 -11.91 -2.31 -10.75
C LEU A 43 -12.84 -2.88 -9.66
N VAL A 44 -12.28 -3.36 -8.56
CA VAL A 44 -13.05 -3.86 -7.41
C VAL A 44 -13.90 -2.74 -6.78
N ALA A 45 -13.36 -1.54 -6.63
CA ALA A 45 -14.11 -0.39 -6.10
C ALA A 45 -15.31 -0.04 -6.97
N PHE A 46 -15.18 -0.07 -8.30
CA PHE A 46 -16.30 0.10 -9.23
C PHE A 46 -17.26 -1.09 -9.19
N GLY A 47 -16.77 -2.33 -9.17
CA GLY A 47 -17.58 -3.53 -9.10
C GLY A 47 -18.47 -3.58 -7.86
N ARG A 48 -18.01 -3.08 -6.72
CA ARG A 48 -18.79 -2.95 -5.47
C ARG A 48 -19.93 -1.92 -5.54
N LYS A 49 -19.95 -1.05 -6.55
CA LYS A 49 -21.06 -0.13 -6.85
C LYS A 49 -21.99 -0.67 -7.95
N SER A 50 -21.77 -1.90 -8.43
CA SER A 50 -22.59 -2.54 -9.46
C SER A 50 -24.05 -2.70 -9.03
N LYS A 51 -24.96 -2.64 -10.01
CA LYS A 51 -26.38 -2.99 -9.84
C LYS A 51 -26.59 -4.49 -9.56
N SER A 52 -25.69 -5.35 -10.04
CA SER A 52 -25.73 -6.78 -9.75
C SER A 52 -25.47 -7.05 -8.27
N ARG A 53 -26.47 -7.63 -7.59
CA ARG A 53 -26.38 -7.99 -6.17
C ARG A 53 -25.29 -9.04 -5.94
N VAL A 54 -25.19 -10.02 -6.84
CA VAL A 54 -24.19 -11.10 -6.74
C VAL A 54 -22.78 -10.52 -6.80
N LEU A 55 -22.46 -9.72 -7.83
CA LEU A 55 -21.14 -9.11 -7.97
C LEU A 55 -20.77 -8.23 -6.77
N ARG A 56 -21.73 -7.41 -6.31
CA ARG A 56 -21.49 -6.52 -5.16
C ARG A 56 -21.23 -7.30 -3.88
N LEU A 57 -21.98 -8.38 -3.61
CA LEU A 57 -21.79 -9.21 -2.42
C LEU A 57 -20.50 -10.02 -2.49
N SER A 58 -20.18 -10.64 -3.63
CA SER A 58 -18.94 -11.42 -3.79
C SER A 58 -17.70 -10.55 -3.63
N LEU A 59 -17.63 -9.38 -4.26
CA LEU A 59 -16.53 -8.45 -4.10
C LEU A 59 -16.48 -7.86 -2.68
N GLY A 60 -17.62 -7.66 -2.05
CA GLY A 60 -17.71 -7.25 -0.64
C GLY A 60 -17.13 -8.29 0.30
N ALA A 61 -17.50 -9.56 0.13
CA ALA A 61 -16.98 -10.70 0.89
C ALA A 61 -15.47 -10.86 0.70
N TYR A 62 -14.98 -10.79 -0.55
CA TYR A 62 -13.56 -10.80 -0.85
C TYR A 62 -12.80 -9.73 -0.07
N VAL A 63 -13.21 -8.48 -0.18
CA VAL A 63 -12.55 -7.36 0.52
C VAL A 63 -12.58 -7.56 2.03
N GLN A 64 -13.70 -8.04 2.59
CA GLN A 64 -13.82 -8.28 4.02
C GLN A 64 -12.88 -9.39 4.48
N VAL A 65 -12.81 -10.53 3.78
CA VAL A 65 -11.94 -11.67 4.12
C VAL A 65 -10.48 -11.24 4.11
N PHE A 66 -10.01 -10.62 3.00
CA PHE A 66 -8.61 -10.24 2.86
C PHE A 66 -8.17 -9.13 3.82
N ARG A 67 -9.07 -8.27 4.26
CA ARG A 67 -8.78 -7.23 5.26
C ARG A 67 -8.89 -7.70 6.71
N SER A 68 -9.58 -8.80 6.95
CA SER A 68 -9.79 -9.35 8.30
C SER A 68 -8.83 -10.48 8.64
N THR A 69 -7.99 -10.91 7.72
CA THR A 69 -7.02 -11.99 7.93
C THR A 69 -5.58 -11.50 7.73
N PRO A 70 -4.61 -12.03 8.51
CA PRO A 70 -3.19 -11.68 8.35
C PRO A 70 -2.68 -12.07 6.96
N PHE A 71 -1.86 -11.21 6.35
CA PHE A 71 -1.27 -11.48 5.04
C PHE A 71 -0.48 -12.79 5.02
N LEU A 72 0.32 -13.06 6.05
CA LEU A 72 1.11 -14.28 6.15
C LEU A 72 0.22 -15.54 6.05
N LEU A 73 -0.95 -15.56 6.70
CA LEU A 73 -1.87 -16.69 6.62
C LEU A 73 -2.47 -16.85 5.21
N GLN A 74 -2.76 -15.76 4.52
CA GLN A 74 -3.24 -15.80 3.14
C GLN A 74 -2.19 -16.42 2.23
N LEU A 75 -0.91 -16.01 2.38
CA LEU A 75 0.21 -16.56 1.63
C LEU A 75 0.40 -18.07 1.89
N VAL A 76 0.43 -18.45 3.17
CA VAL A 76 0.55 -19.85 3.60
C VAL A 76 -0.62 -20.68 3.05
N TYR A 77 -1.83 -20.14 3.07
CA TYR A 77 -3.01 -20.83 2.54
C TYR A 77 -2.90 -21.06 1.02
N ILE A 78 -2.50 -20.03 0.27
CA ILE A 78 -2.33 -20.14 -1.19
C ILE A 78 -1.22 -21.13 -1.56
N TYR A 79 -0.11 -21.15 -0.82
CA TYR A 79 1.02 -21.99 -1.18
C TYR A 79 0.96 -23.40 -0.65
N PHE A 80 0.50 -23.61 0.60
CA PHE A 80 0.52 -24.93 1.25
C PHE A 80 -0.84 -25.61 1.30
N VAL A 81 -1.96 -24.87 1.23
CA VAL A 81 -3.30 -25.47 1.38
C VAL A 81 -3.98 -25.71 0.03
N LEU A 82 -3.81 -24.82 -0.96
CA LEU A 82 -4.40 -25.02 -2.30
C LEU A 82 -3.95 -26.31 -2.99
N PRO A 83 -2.71 -26.81 -2.83
CA PRO A 83 -2.31 -28.10 -3.39
C PRO A 83 -3.18 -29.29 -2.95
N PHE A 84 -3.78 -29.27 -1.75
CA PHE A 84 -4.72 -30.31 -1.33
C PHE A 84 -6.02 -30.34 -2.17
N PHE A 85 -6.29 -29.26 -2.90
CA PHE A 85 -7.40 -29.15 -3.85
C PHE A 85 -6.94 -29.34 -5.32
N GLY A 86 -5.70 -29.79 -5.53
CA GLY A 86 -5.13 -30.01 -6.85
C GLY A 86 -4.63 -28.74 -7.56
N ILE A 87 -4.49 -27.62 -6.84
CA ILE A 87 -4.01 -26.34 -7.37
C ILE A 87 -2.60 -26.07 -6.84
N GLU A 88 -1.60 -26.47 -7.61
CA GLU A 88 -0.19 -26.24 -7.28
C GLU A 88 0.33 -24.96 -7.97
N ILE A 89 0.81 -24.02 -7.18
CA ILE A 89 1.34 -22.75 -7.67
C ILE A 89 2.80 -22.62 -7.21
N PRO A 90 3.76 -22.39 -8.13
CA PRO A 90 5.17 -22.19 -7.76
C PRO A 90 5.35 -21.00 -6.79
N PRO A 91 6.44 -20.97 -5.98
CA PRO A 91 6.63 -19.97 -4.91
C PRO A 91 6.44 -18.52 -5.34
N LEU A 92 7.13 -18.10 -6.40
CA LEU A 92 7.10 -16.70 -6.85
C LEU A 92 5.71 -16.28 -7.38
N PRO A 93 5.04 -17.02 -8.27
CA PRO A 93 3.64 -16.75 -8.65
C PRO A 93 2.67 -16.77 -7.47
N ALA A 94 2.83 -17.68 -6.50
CA ALA A 94 1.98 -17.73 -5.30
C ALA A 94 2.14 -16.47 -4.45
N GLY A 95 3.39 -16.00 -4.25
CA GLY A 95 3.67 -14.75 -3.57
C GLY A 95 3.08 -13.52 -4.27
N ILE A 96 3.23 -13.45 -5.60
CA ILE A 96 2.66 -12.36 -6.42
C ILE A 96 1.13 -12.37 -6.31
N LEU A 97 0.50 -13.52 -6.41
CA LEU A 97 -0.95 -13.68 -6.28
C LEU A 97 -1.44 -13.22 -4.89
N ALA A 98 -0.78 -13.71 -3.83
CA ALA A 98 -1.14 -13.37 -2.45
C ALA A 98 -1.04 -11.87 -2.18
N LEU A 99 0.11 -11.24 -2.52
CA LEU A 99 0.32 -9.79 -2.36
C LEU A 99 -0.69 -8.99 -3.18
N THR A 100 -0.90 -9.38 -4.43
CA THR A 100 -1.85 -8.68 -5.31
C THR A 100 -3.26 -8.71 -4.76
N LEU A 101 -3.75 -9.89 -4.33
CA LEU A 101 -5.08 -10.00 -3.75
C LEU A 101 -5.19 -9.21 -2.44
N HIS A 102 -4.21 -9.31 -1.57
CA HIS A 102 -4.19 -8.58 -0.30
C HIS A 102 -4.27 -7.07 -0.52
N TYR A 103 -3.35 -6.52 -1.29
CA TYR A 103 -3.27 -5.07 -1.51
C TYR A 103 -4.44 -4.53 -2.35
N THR A 104 -4.98 -5.32 -3.30
CA THR A 104 -6.21 -4.96 -4.03
C THR A 104 -7.38 -4.70 -3.09
N ALA A 105 -7.55 -5.51 -2.04
CA ALA A 105 -8.62 -5.35 -1.07
C ALA A 105 -8.48 -4.05 -0.27
N TYR A 106 -7.26 -3.69 0.14
CA TYR A 106 -6.99 -2.44 0.86
C TYR A 106 -7.14 -1.22 -0.05
N LEU A 107 -6.58 -1.27 -1.26
CA LEU A 107 -6.63 -0.15 -2.20
C LEU A 107 -8.06 0.14 -2.68
N CYS A 108 -8.89 -0.88 -2.83
CA CYS A 108 -10.33 -0.70 -3.08
C CYS A 108 -10.99 0.20 -2.02
N GLU A 109 -10.67 0.00 -0.75
CA GLU A 109 -11.21 0.81 0.35
C GLU A 109 -10.60 2.22 0.39
N VAL A 110 -9.32 2.37 0.03
CA VAL A 110 -8.70 3.70 -0.12
C VAL A 110 -9.46 4.53 -1.16
N TYR A 111 -9.72 3.95 -2.34
CA TYR A 111 -10.47 4.65 -3.38
C TYR A 111 -11.88 5.00 -2.94
N ARG A 112 -12.58 4.05 -2.29
CA ARG A 112 -13.94 4.29 -1.80
C ARG A 112 -13.97 5.37 -0.71
N GLY A 113 -13.11 5.25 0.30
CA GLY A 113 -13.05 6.17 1.43
C GLY A 113 -12.68 7.60 1.02
N ALA A 114 -11.74 7.75 0.09
CA ALA A 114 -11.34 9.07 -0.41
C ALA A 114 -12.48 9.76 -1.19
N ILE A 115 -13.27 9.02 -1.96
CA ILE A 115 -14.44 9.56 -2.67
C ILE A 115 -15.53 9.96 -1.66
N GLU A 116 -15.77 9.15 -0.64
CA GLU A 116 -16.78 9.40 0.39
C GLU A 116 -16.38 10.52 1.36
N ALA A 117 -15.10 10.79 1.51
CA ALA A 117 -14.58 11.88 2.33
C ALA A 117 -14.82 13.28 1.73
N VAL A 118 -15.17 13.38 0.43
CA VAL A 118 -15.50 14.67 -0.18
C VAL A 118 -16.84 15.16 0.41
N PRO A 119 -16.90 16.39 0.94
CA PRO A 119 -18.10 16.92 1.58
C PRO A 119 -19.33 16.86 0.66
N LYS A 120 -20.45 16.36 1.17
CA LYS A 120 -21.70 16.23 0.40
C LYS A 120 -22.17 17.54 -0.23
N GLY A 121 -21.96 18.66 0.46
CA GLY A 121 -22.28 20.00 -0.05
C GLY A 121 -21.62 20.33 -1.40
N GLN A 122 -20.44 19.75 -1.71
CA GLN A 122 -19.82 19.90 -3.05
C GLN A 122 -20.66 19.22 -4.14
N THR A 123 -21.22 18.06 -3.83
CA THR A 123 -22.11 17.32 -4.73
C THR A 123 -23.42 18.07 -4.92
N ASP A 124 -24.00 18.58 -3.83
CA ASP A 124 -25.30 19.26 -3.85
C ASP A 124 -25.22 20.62 -4.57
N ALA A 125 -24.16 21.38 -4.32
CA ALA A 125 -23.89 22.63 -5.04
C ALA A 125 -23.73 22.42 -6.55
N ALA A 126 -22.96 21.39 -6.94
CA ALA A 126 -22.75 21.07 -8.35
C ALA A 126 -24.07 20.63 -9.03
N LYS A 127 -24.94 19.89 -8.31
CA LYS A 127 -26.25 19.51 -8.82
C LYS A 127 -27.21 20.72 -8.93
N ALA A 128 -27.16 21.65 -7.99
CA ALA A 128 -27.95 22.90 -8.06
C ALA A 128 -27.58 23.74 -9.29
N LEU A 129 -26.32 23.64 -9.76
CA LEU A 129 -25.86 24.23 -11.03
C LEU A 129 -26.26 23.41 -12.28
N GLY A 130 -27.10 22.39 -12.14
CA GLY A 130 -27.58 21.56 -13.25
C GLY A 130 -26.57 20.54 -13.77
N MET A 131 -25.46 20.27 -13.05
CA MET A 131 -24.42 19.33 -13.49
C MET A 131 -24.93 17.88 -13.43
N ARG A 132 -24.72 17.11 -14.50
CA ARG A 132 -25.02 15.68 -14.53
C ARG A 132 -24.07 14.90 -13.59
N ASN A 133 -24.56 13.82 -12.97
CA ASN A 133 -23.79 13.02 -11.99
C ASN A 133 -22.38 12.61 -12.47
N ARG A 134 -22.21 12.25 -13.75
CA ARG A 134 -20.89 11.93 -14.32
C ARG A 134 -19.95 13.14 -14.31
N VAL A 135 -20.47 14.32 -14.64
CA VAL A 135 -19.69 15.56 -14.67
C VAL A 135 -19.30 15.97 -13.25
N VAL A 136 -20.22 15.86 -12.28
CA VAL A 136 -19.96 16.08 -10.84
C VAL A 136 -18.83 15.15 -10.38
N MET A 137 -18.90 13.85 -10.70
CA MET A 137 -17.87 12.88 -10.31
C MET A 137 -16.50 13.27 -10.88
N VAL A 138 -16.40 13.55 -12.18
CA VAL A 138 -15.11 13.76 -12.85
C VAL A 138 -14.54 15.15 -12.61
N ARG A 139 -15.38 16.19 -12.55
CA ARG A 139 -14.91 17.59 -12.44
C ARG A 139 -14.88 18.15 -11.01
N VAL A 140 -15.66 17.57 -10.09
CA VAL A 140 -15.76 18.08 -8.72
C VAL A 140 -15.19 17.10 -7.70
N ILE A 141 -15.67 15.86 -7.70
CA ILE A 141 -15.33 14.87 -6.65
C ILE A 141 -13.94 14.28 -6.89
N LEU A 142 -13.68 13.74 -8.08
CA LEU A 142 -12.45 13.01 -8.36
C LEU A 142 -11.18 13.87 -8.19
N PRO A 143 -11.12 15.14 -8.64
CA PRO A 143 -9.93 15.98 -8.41
C PRO A 143 -9.65 16.25 -6.92
N GLN A 144 -10.70 16.28 -6.10
CA GLN A 144 -10.56 16.43 -4.65
C GLN A 144 -10.12 15.10 -4.00
N ALA A 145 -10.76 13.98 -4.37
CA ALA A 145 -10.43 12.66 -3.87
C ALA A 145 -8.98 12.23 -4.21
N ILE A 146 -8.47 12.54 -5.40
CA ILE A 146 -7.11 12.22 -5.84
C ILE A 146 -6.06 12.77 -4.87
N ARG A 147 -6.28 13.93 -4.29
CA ARG A 147 -5.35 14.53 -3.32
C ARG A 147 -5.20 13.69 -2.05
N THR A 148 -6.23 12.97 -1.66
CA THR A 148 -6.20 12.02 -0.53
C THR A 148 -5.71 10.65 -0.98
N ILE A 149 -6.08 10.23 -2.20
CA ILE A 149 -5.71 8.92 -2.76
C ILE A 149 -4.19 8.80 -2.93
N ILE A 150 -3.53 9.78 -3.57
CA ILE A 150 -2.11 9.65 -3.95
C ILE A 150 -1.19 9.38 -2.75
N PRO A 151 -1.23 10.15 -1.64
CA PRO A 151 -0.39 9.85 -0.48
C PRO A 151 -0.66 8.46 0.11
N ALA A 152 -1.95 8.08 0.19
CA ALA A 152 -2.34 6.78 0.70
C ALA A 152 -1.80 5.64 -0.18
N LEU A 153 -1.87 5.76 -1.52
CA LEU A 153 -1.31 4.79 -2.45
C LEU A 153 0.21 4.63 -2.25
N CYS A 154 0.94 5.74 -2.16
CA CYS A 154 2.37 5.72 -1.92
C CYS A 154 2.72 5.02 -0.60
N ASN A 155 1.95 5.27 0.47
CA ASN A 155 2.14 4.60 1.76
C ASN A 155 1.93 3.08 1.64
N TYR A 156 0.89 2.64 0.90
CA TYR A 156 0.67 1.21 0.64
C TYR A 156 1.78 0.58 -0.22
N MET A 157 2.40 1.32 -1.14
CA MET A 157 3.56 0.83 -1.89
C MET A 157 4.79 0.59 -0.99
N VAL A 158 5.03 1.49 -0.03
CA VAL A 158 6.08 1.30 0.97
C VAL A 158 5.78 0.09 1.88
N SER A 159 4.52 -0.12 2.25
CA SER A 159 4.10 -1.29 3.04
C SER A 159 4.28 -2.57 2.24
N LEU A 160 3.88 -2.59 0.96
CA LEU A 160 4.04 -3.73 0.06
C LEU A 160 5.51 -4.12 -0.10
N LEU A 161 6.43 -3.13 -0.23
CA LEU A 161 7.87 -3.38 -0.26
C LEU A 161 8.35 -4.14 0.98
N LYS A 162 7.85 -3.78 2.17
CA LYS A 162 8.23 -4.46 3.42
C LYS A 162 7.64 -5.87 3.50
N ASP A 163 6.40 -6.03 3.08
CA ASP A 163 5.68 -7.31 3.14
C ASP A 163 6.22 -8.34 2.15
N THR A 164 7.00 -7.92 1.12
CA THR A 164 7.71 -8.88 0.27
C THR A 164 8.67 -9.78 1.07
N SER A 165 9.20 -9.33 2.20
CA SER A 165 10.06 -10.14 3.08
C SER A 165 9.36 -11.40 3.61
N LEU A 166 8.03 -11.36 3.75
CA LEU A 166 7.24 -12.53 4.18
C LEU A 166 7.18 -13.63 3.13
N LEU A 167 7.50 -13.32 1.87
CA LEU A 167 7.59 -14.33 0.81
C LEU A 167 8.74 -15.32 1.04
N SER A 168 9.69 -14.99 1.90
CA SER A 168 10.74 -15.92 2.36
C SER A 168 10.18 -17.19 2.99
N VAL A 169 9.01 -17.13 3.61
CA VAL A 169 8.32 -18.29 4.23
C VAL A 169 7.94 -19.36 3.20
N VAL A 170 7.66 -18.94 1.97
CA VAL A 170 7.35 -19.84 0.85
C VAL A 170 8.54 -19.96 -0.12
N THR A 171 9.75 -19.76 0.36
CA THR A 171 11.02 -19.97 -0.36
C THR A 171 11.23 -19.10 -1.60
N VAL A 172 10.55 -17.98 -1.72
CA VAL A 172 10.83 -16.98 -2.75
C VAL A 172 12.20 -16.37 -2.48
N GLN A 173 13.11 -16.44 -3.44
CA GLN A 173 14.51 -16.01 -3.31
C GLN A 173 14.66 -14.48 -3.39
N GLU A 174 13.82 -13.75 -2.65
CA GLU A 174 13.93 -12.31 -2.46
C GLU A 174 15.02 -11.97 -1.43
N MET A 175 15.17 -10.70 -1.08
CA MET A 175 16.30 -10.22 -0.27
C MET A 175 16.39 -10.88 1.11
N MET A 176 15.26 -11.04 1.82
CA MET A 176 15.23 -11.65 3.16
C MET A 176 15.60 -13.13 3.10
N PHE A 177 15.03 -13.90 2.15
CA PHE A 177 15.32 -15.33 2.00
C PHE A 177 16.80 -15.58 1.69
N ARG A 178 17.39 -14.78 0.78
CA ARG A 178 18.83 -14.91 0.46
C ARG A 178 19.69 -14.55 1.66
N GLY A 179 19.30 -13.59 2.46
CA GLY A 179 19.93 -13.29 3.74
C GLY A 179 19.84 -14.46 4.72
N GLN A 180 18.67 -15.08 4.84
CA GLN A 180 18.47 -16.26 5.71
C GLN A 180 19.38 -17.42 5.34
N ILE A 181 19.47 -17.75 4.05
CA ILE A 181 20.35 -18.83 3.57
C ILE A 181 21.81 -18.52 3.89
N TYR A 182 22.28 -17.31 3.55
CA TYR A 182 23.68 -16.93 3.78
C TYR A 182 24.04 -16.88 5.27
N ALA A 183 23.12 -16.40 6.11
CA ALA A 183 23.29 -16.42 7.57
C ALA A 183 23.37 -17.85 8.12
N ALA A 184 22.58 -18.79 7.58
CA ALA A 184 22.62 -20.20 7.97
C ALA A 184 23.93 -20.90 7.53
N GLU A 185 24.47 -20.54 6.36
CA GLU A 185 25.72 -21.09 5.84
C GLU A 185 26.96 -20.58 6.62
N THR A 186 26.95 -19.34 7.06
CA THR A 186 28.07 -18.70 7.75
C THR A 186 27.96 -18.70 9.26
N TYR A 187 26.76 -19.03 9.81
CA TYR A 187 26.40 -18.91 11.23
C TYR A 187 26.53 -17.49 11.80
N ASP A 188 26.69 -16.49 10.93
CA ASP A 188 26.78 -15.08 11.31
C ASP A 188 25.46 -14.33 11.05
N TYR A 189 24.49 -14.59 11.90
CA TYR A 189 23.17 -13.98 11.83
C TYR A 189 23.20 -12.46 12.08
N PHE A 190 24.10 -12.01 12.98
CA PHE A 190 24.15 -10.59 13.33
C PHE A 190 24.57 -9.72 12.15
N THR A 191 25.69 -10.05 11.51
CA THR A 191 26.19 -9.29 10.35
C THR A 191 25.20 -9.32 9.20
N ILE A 192 24.66 -10.50 8.87
CA ILE A 192 23.81 -10.66 7.69
C ILE A 192 22.44 -9.98 7.89
N TYR A 193 21.79 -10.18 9.03
CA TYR A 193 20.48 -9.52 9.25
C TYR A 193 20.61 -8.00 9.44
N THR A 194 21.73 -7.52 10.01
CA THR A 194 22.01 -6.08 10.05
C THR A 194 22.14 -5.53 8.62
N MET A 195 22.83 -6.21 7.73
CA MET A 195 22.98 -5.81 6.34
C MET A 195 21.61 -5.82 5.60
N VAL A 196 20.82 -6.88 5.75
CA VAL A 196 19.47 -6.96 5.17
C VAL A 196 18.59 -5.82 5.69
N PHE A 197 18.61 -5.55 7.01
CA PHE A 197 17.90 -4.45 7.63
C PHE A 197 18.30 -3.09 7.03
N LEU A 198 19.60 -2.82 6.91
CA LEU A 198 20.11 -1.58 6.34
C LEU A 198 19.72 -1.42 4.86
N LEU A 199 19.71 -2.50 4.08
CA LEU A 199 19.28 -2.46 2.68
C LEU A 199 17.76 -2.20 2.57
N TYR A 200 16.92 -2.85 3.39
CA TYR A 200 15.49 -2.52 3.45
C TYR A 200 15.26 -1.07 3.87
N PHE A 201 16.02 -0.59 4.84
CA PHE A 201 15.96 0.80 5.27
C PHE A 201 16.38 1.76 4.14
N ALA A 202 17.49 1.48 3.46
CA ALA A 202 18.01 2.32 2.38
C ALA A 202 17.02 2.46 1.21
N VAL A 203 16.28 1.40 0.90
CA VAL A 203 15.25 1.42 -0.16
C VAL A 203 13.91 1.98 0.34
N GLY A 204 13.51 1.62 1.56
CA GLY A 204 12.22 2.04 2.12
C GLY A 204 12.19 3.49 2.57
N PHE A 205 13.30 4.02 3.12
CA PHE A 205 13.36 5.37 3.67
C PHE A 205 13.08 6.48 2.65
N PRO A 206 13.63 6.45 1.41
CA PRO A 206 13.24 7.40 0.37
C PRO A 206 11.75 7.34 0.05
N GLY A 207 11.16 6.15 0.05
CA GLY A 207 9.71 5.98 -0.14
C GLY A 207 8.89 6.66 0.94
N VAL A 208 9.26 6.49 2.22
CA VAL A 208 8.60 7.18 3.36
C VAL A 208 8.72 8.69 3.22
N LYS A 209 9.91 9.20 2.89
CA LYS A 209 10.12 10.64 2.68
C LYS A 209 9.30 11.20 1.53
N LEU A 210 9.13 10.42 0.47
CA LEU A 210 8.24 10.81 -0.64
C LEU A 210 6.78 10.90 -0.18
N VAL A 211 6.31 9.96 0.64
CA VAL A 211 4.95 10.01 1.22
C VAL A 211 4.77 11.27 2.05
N ASP A 212 5.69 11.56 2.98
CA ASP A 212 5.67 12.77 3.83
C ASP A 212 5.60 14.05 2.98
N TYR A 213 6.40 14.12 1.93
CA TYR A 213 6.42 15.25 1.01
C TYR A 213 5.08 15.42 0.28
N LEU A 214 4.53 14.34 -0.25
CA LEU A 214 3.25 14.36 -0.98
C LEU A 214 2.09 14.74 -0.05
N GLU A 215 2.05 14.20 1.18
CA GLU A 215 1.04 14.57 2.18
C GLU A 215 1.08 16.06 2.48
N ASN A 216 2.27 16.58 2.80
CA ASN A 216 2.45 18.00 3.13
C ASN A 216 2.07 18.92 1.97
N ARG A 217 2.39 18.55 0.74
CA ARG A 217 2.03 19.32 -0.46
C ARG A 217 0.52 19.34 -0.71
N MET A 218 -0.16 18.21 -0.46
CA MET A 218 -1.60 18.09 -0.71
C MET A 218 -2.47 18.67 0.40
N LYS A 219 -2.01 18.61 1.67
CA LYS A 219 -2.69 19.25 2.82
C LYS A 219 -2.69 20.78 2.78
N LYS A 220 -1.64 21.42 2.27
CA LYS A 220 -1.54 22.89 2.18
C LYS A 220 -2.68 23.53 1.38
N GLY A 221 -3.30 22.82 0.46
CA GLY A 221 -4.46 23.32 -0.30
C GLY A 221 -5.79 23.35 0.47
N TYR A 222 -5.87 22.69 1.64
CA TYR A 222 -7.08 22.64 2.49
C TYR A 222 -7.03 23.65 3.64
N ALA A 223 -5.87 23.85 4.26
CA ALA A 223 -5.69 24.72 5.43
C ALA A 223 -5.97 26.20 5.13
N SER A 224 -5.64 26.68 3.94
CA SER A 224 -5.93 28.07 3.53
C SER A 224 -7.41 28.39 3.44
N ARG A 225 -8.30 27.41 3.27
CA ARG A 225 -9.73 27.63 3.09
C ARG A 225 -10.51 27.60 4.39
N SER A 226 -10.09 26.84 5.38
CA SER A 226 -10.74 26.76 6.69
C SER A 226 -10.51 28.01 7.54
N VAL A 227 -9.34 28.66 7.38
CA VAL A 227 -9.00 29.90 8.09
C VAL A 227 -9.86 31.06 7.59
N VAL A 228 -10.17 31.12 6.28
CA VAL A 228 -11.03 32.20 5.72
C VAL A 228 -12.48 32.05 6.21
N THR A 229 -13.01 30.83 6.26
CA THR A 229 -14.40 30.58 6.70
C THR A 229 -14.61 30.91 8.18
N SER A 230 -13.64 30.56 9.04
CA SER A 230 -13.72 30.87 10.48
C SER A 230 -13.57 32.38 10.78
N SER A 231 -12.84 33.12 9.98
CA SER A 231 -12.73 34.57 10.10
C SER A 231 -14.00 35.30 9.63
N GLU A 232 -14.67 34.82 8.59
CA GLU A 232 -15.95 35.35 8.12
C GLU A 232 -17.11 35.08 9.11
N GLU A 233 -17.18 33.87 9.69
CA GLU A 233 -18.17 33.58 10.74
C GLU A 233 -17.96 34.39 12.01
N THR A 234 -16.69 34.70 12.37
CA THR A 234 -16.39 35.54 13.55
C THR A 234 -16.72 37.01 13.30
N LEU A 235 -16.63 37.47 12.08
CA LEU A 235 -16.99 38.86 11.69
C LEU A 235 -18.51 39.06 11.60
N THR A 236 -19.25 38.09 11.08
CA THR A 236 -20.72 38.13 11.04
C THR A 236 -21.34 38.04 12.42
N ALA A 237 -20.83 37.20 13.32
CA ALA A 237 -21.28 37.10 14.71
C ALA A 237 -20.98 38.36 15.56
N ARG A 238 -19.97 39.15 15.17
CA ARG A 238 -19.70 40.47 15.81
C ARG A 238 -20.54 41.60 15.24
N GLY A 239 -21.01 41.49 13.98
CA GLY A 239 -21.87 42.48 13.34
C GLY A 239 -23.33 42.44 13.83
N GLU A 240 -23.82 41.26 14.26
CA GLU A 240 -25.19 41.12 14.79
C GLU A 240 -25.35 41.56 16.26
N LYS A 241 -24.29 41.92 16.95
CA LYS A 241 -24.31 42.40 18.37
C LYS A 241 -24.18 43.91 18.50
N ARG A 242 -24.32 44.67 17.44
CA ARG A 242 -24.42 46.13 17.46
C ARG A 242 -25.74 46.57 16.89
#